data_25a96093907081801062fc5ea804050d
#
_entry.id   25a96093907081801062fc5ea804050d
#
_cell.length_a   1.000
_cell.length_b   1.000
_cell.length_c   1.000
_cell.angle_alpha   90.00
_cell.angle_beta   90.00
_cell.angle_gamma   90.00
#
_symmetry.space_group_name_H-M   'P 1'
#
loop_
_entity.id
_entity.type
_entity.pdbx_description
1 polymer ?
#
loop_
_entity_poly.entity_id
_entity_poly.type
_entity_poly.pdbx_seq_one_letter_code
_entity_poly.pdbx_strand_id
1 'polypeptide(L)'
;MKPFDLLLQNALLPEGTLAQVGIHEGRISAILPAHPFAGVACQRIDLQGNLLCPGLVDGHIHLDKTFMGAGWIPHIPGDRVRQRVEIEQQILATLEVPVETRAMALAERALIQGTTTLRTHVDIYPSVGLKNLWGVLQVRDRLRSVLDIQIVAFPQAGLIACPGTLELLKAALLEGADLVGGLDPAGIDGDVTGHLNAIFQLAEQHQVPLDIHL
;
A
#
# COMPACT_ATOMS: atom_id res chain seq x y z
N MET A 1 -36.22 -9.02 11.47
CA MET A 1 -34.79 -8.95 11.15
C MET A 1 -34.68 -8.35 9.76
N LYS A 2 -33.85 -7.32 9.55
CA LYS A 2 -33.65 -6.78 8.20
C LYS A 2 -33.07 -7.88 7.29
N PRO A 3 -33.40 -7.93 5.99
CA PRO A 3 -32.82 -8.91 5.07
C PRO A 3 -31.30 -8.66 4.94
N PHE A 4 -30.53 -9.71 4.77
CA PHE A 4 -29.11 -9.59 4.43
C PHE A 4 -28.94 -9.31 2.94
N ASP A 5 -27.98 -8.47 2.59
CA ASP A 5 -27.60 -8.28 1.19
C ASP A 5 -26.86 -9.52 0.68
N LEU A 6 -25.99 -10.09 1.56
CA LEU A 6 -25.27 -11.32 1.30
C LEU A 6 -25.24 -12.19 2.55
N LEU A 7 -25.48 -13.48 2.36
CA LEU A 7 -25.30 -14.51 3.39
C LEU A 7 -24.22 -15.51 2.94
N LEU A 8 -23.12 -15.55 3.68
CA LEU A 8 -22.08 -16.57 3.53
C LEU A 8 -22.47 -17.77 4.40
N GLN A 9 -22.70 -18.92 3.76
CA GLN A 9 -23.11 -20.16 4.41
C GLN A 9 -21.91 -21.09 4.58
N ASN A 10 -21.92 -21.92 5.61
CA ASN A 10 -20.87 -22.91 5.89
C ASN A 10 -19.46 -22.31 5.93
N ALA A 11 -19.32 -21.12 6.50
CA ALA A 11 -18.04 -20.47 6.70
C ALA A 11 -17.29 -21.14 7.87
N LEU A 12 -16.06 -21.61 7.65
CA LEU A 12 -15.17 -21.98 8.74
C LEU A 12 -14.51 -20.71 9.27
N LEU A 13 -14.77 -20.34 10.51
CA LEU A 13 -14.17 -19.19 11.17
C LEU A 13 -12.76 -19.53 11.69
N PRO A 14 -11.88 -18.53 11.93
CA PRO A 14 -10.50 -18.77 12.38
C PRO A 14 -10.38 -19.59 13.67
N GLU A 15 -11.35 -19.50 14.57
CA GLU A 15 -11.41 -20.31 15.80
C GLU A 15 -11.86 -21.77 15.58
N GLY A 16 -12.08 -22.18 14.32
CA GLY A 16 -12.43 -23.57 13.97
C GLY A 16 -13.91 -23.89 14.01
N THR A 17 -14.80 -22.90 14.18
CA THR A 17 -16.26 -23.12 14.19
C THR A 17 -16.88 -22.88 12.82
N LEU A 18 -17.88 -23.69 12.45
CA LEU A 18 -18.71 -23.42 11.28
C LEU A 18 -19.82 -22.43 11.63
N ALA A 19 -20.01 -21.44 10.78
CA ALA A 19 -21.00 -20.38 10.97
C ALA A 19 -21.66 -19.97 9.65
N GLN A 20 -22.71 -19.16 9.78
CA GLN A 20 -23.25 -18.36 8.69
C GLN A 20 -22.98 -16.89 8.99
N VAL A 21 -22.52 -16.14 8.01
CA VAL A 21 -22.17 -14.73 8.18
C VAL A 21 -23.09 -13.89 7.32
N GLY A 22 -23.94 -13.09 7.97
CA GLY A 22 -24.86 -12.15 7.33
C GLY A 22 -24.23 -10.77 7.14
N ILE A 23 -24.29 -10.26 5.93
CA ILE A 23 -23.76 -8.95 5.55
C ILE A 23 -24.94 -8.06 5.15
N HIS A 24 -24.92 -6.84 5.66
CA HIS A 24 -25.89 -5.79 5.34
C HIS A 24 -25.15 -4.45 5.18
N GLU A 25 -25.40 -3.75 4.07
CA GLU A 25 -24.73 -2.48 3.72
C GLU A 25 -23.19 -2.56 3.82
N GLY A 26 -22.62 -3.66 3.28
CA GLY A 26 -21.16 -3.88 3.24
C GLY A 26 -20.52 -4.21 4.60
N ARG A 27 -21.31 -4.46 5.66
CA ARG A 27 -20.82 -4.76 7.00
C ARG A 27 -21.32 -6.11 7.48
N ILE A 28 -20.49 -6.83 8.24
CA ILE A 28 -20.92 -8.03 8.97
C ILE A 28 -21.96 -7.57 10.01
N SER A 29 -23.20 -7.99 9.83
CA SER A 29 -24.33 -7.64 10.72
C SER A 29 -24.74 -8.78 11.65
N ALA A 30 -24.38 -10.03 11.31
CA ALA A 30 -24.63 -11.19 12.16
C ALA A 30 -23.63 -12.31 11.88
N ILE A 31 -23.24 -13.04 12.93
CA ILE A 31 -22.59 -14.35 12.87
C ILE A 31 -23.57 -15.33 13.55
N LEU A 32 -24.05 -16.31 12.80
CA LEU A 32 -25.09 -17.23 13.21
C LEU A 32 -24.55 -18.66 13.25
N PRO A 33 -25.14 -19.55 14.07
CA PRO A 33 -24.79 -20.97 14.06
C PRO A 33 -24.93 -21.60 12.66
N ALA A 34 -24.22 -22.69 12.40
CA ALA A 34 -24.20 -23.41 11.12
C ALA A 34 -25.54 -24.06 10.70
N HIS A 35 -26.62 -23.84 11.44
CA HIS A 35 -27.95 -24.33 11.08
C HIS A 35 -28.55 -23.54 9.93
N PRO A 36 -29.39 -24.15 9.06
CA PRO A 36 -30.03 -23.45 7.98
C PRO A 36 -30.75 -22.17 8.44
N PHE A 37 -30.34 -21.06 7.88
CA PHE A 37 -30.98 -19.76 8.13
C PHE A 37 -32.25 -19.61 7.26
N ALA A 38 -33.40 -19.57 7.90
CA ALA A 38 -34.69 -19.42 7.23
C ALA A 38 -35.04 -17.98 6.84
N GLY A 39 -34.22 -16.98 7.21
CA GLY A 39 -34.45 -15.58 6.90
C GLY A 39 -34.14 -15.19 5.44
N VAL A 40 -34.45 -13.96 5.08
CA VAL A 40 -34.27 -13.41 3.72
C VAL A 40 -32.84 -12.93 3.52
N ALA A 41 -32.24 -13.32 2.42
CA ALA A 41 -30.97 -12.77 1.91
C ALA A 41 -31.07 -12.59 0.40
N CYS A 42 -30.55 -11.45 -0.12
CA CYS A 42 -30.59 -11.15 -1.54
C CYS A 42 -29.68 -12.09 -2.34
N GLN A 43 -28.51 -12.39 -1.77
CA GLN A 43 -27.53 -13.32 -2.33
C GLN A 43 -27.09 -14.33 -1.25
N ARG A 44 -26.77 -15.56 -1.67
CA ARG A 44 -26.20 -16.61 -0.82
C ARG A 44 -25.00 -17.23 -1.50
N ILE A 45 -23.92 -17.39 -0.74
CA ILE A 45 -22.70 -18.10 -1.17
C ILE A 45 -22.42 -19.19 -0.18
N ASP A 46 -22.36 -20.43 -0.64
CA ASP A 46 -21.94 -21.56 0.17
C ASP A 46 -20.41 -21.69 0.12
N LEU A 47 -19.76 -21.47 1.26
CA LEU A 47 -18.31 -21.58 1.39
C LEU A 47 -17.82 -23.01 1.57
N GLN A 48 -18.72 -24.00 1.71
CA GLN A 48 -18.40 -25.43 1.75
C GLN A 48 -17.35 -25.79 2.82
N GLY A 49 -17.34 -25.06 3.95
CA GLY A 49 -16.36 -25.24 5.00
C GLY A 49 -15.00 -24.60 4.74
N ASN A 50 -14.86 -23.77 3.69
CA ASN A 50 -13.65 -22.98 3.48
C ASN A 50 -13.49 -21.91 4.57
N LEU A 51 -12.24 -21.62 4.91
CA LEU A 51 -11.89 -20.61 5.90
C LEU A 51 -12.34 -19.21 5.42
N LEU A 52 -13.10 -18.53 6.27
CA LEU A 52 -13.41 -17.11 6.13
C LEU A 52 -12.50 -16.32 7.05
N CYS A 53 -11.62 -15.51 6.48
CA CYS A 53 -10.71 -14.64 7.21
C CYS A 53 -10.82 -13.20 6.72
N PRO A 54 -10.32 -12.21 7.47
CA PRO A 54 -10.12 -10.85 6.97
C PRO A 54 -9.26 -10.85 5.70
N GLY A 55 -9.43 -9.84 4.87
CA GLY A 55 -8.54 -9.61 3.73
C GLY A 55 -7.09 -9.45 4.18
N LEU A 56 -6.15 -9.85 3.34
CA LEU A 56 -4.72 -9.74 3.64
C LEU A 56 -4.30 -8.26 3.67
N VAL A 57 -3.34 -7.95 4.53
CA VAL A 57 -2.70 -6.63 4.63
C VAL A 57 -1.26 -6.77 4.18
N ASP A 58 -0.88 -6.05 3.12
CA ASP A 58 0.51 -5.88 2.73
C ASP A 58 1.02 -4.55 3.31
N GLY A 59 1.77 -4.64 4.41
CA GLY A 59 2.28 -3.48 5.15
C GLY A 59 3.49 -2.81 4.52
N HIS A 60 4.07 -3.37 3.46
CA HIS A 60 5.26 -2.83 2.81
C HIS A 60 5.39 -3.26 1.35
N ILE A 61 5.06 -2.36 0.44
CA ILE A 61 5.21 -2.55 -1.00
C ILE A 61 5.67 -1.24 -1.66
N HIS A 62 6.20 -1.32 -2.89
CA HIS A 62 6.52 -0.17 -3.73
C HIS A 62 5.76 -0.28 -5.05
N LEU A 63 4.61 0.38 -5.16
CA LEU A 63 3.81 0.38 -6.37
C LEU A 63 4.44 1.21 -7.49
N ASP A 64 5.13 2.29 -7.14
CA ASP A 64 5.70 3.26 -8.08
C ASP A 64 6.91 2.74 -8.87
N LYS A 65 7.73 1.89 -8.26
CA LYS A 65 8.98 1.39 -8.85
C LYS A 65 8.96 -0.07 -9.27
N THR A 66 7.78 -0.70 -9.28
CA THR A 66 7.62 -2.04 -9.83
C THR A 66 7.94 -2.10 -11.34
N PHE A 67 8.43 -3.23 -11.80
CA PHE A 67 8.65 -3.53 -13.22
C PHE A 67 7.49 -4.32 -13.85
N MET A 68 6.37 -4.48 -13.14
CA MET A 68 5.19 -5.16 -13.66
C MET A 68 4.70 -4.50 -14.96
N GLY A 69 4.52 -5.31 -16.01
CA GLY A 69 4.14 -4.81 -17.32
C GLY A 69 5.29 -4.22 -18.17
N ALA A 70 6.49 -4.06 -17.62
CA ALA A 70 7.71 -3.81 -18.39
C ALA A 70 8.31 -5.12 -18.92
N GLY A 71 9.17 -5.03 -19.93
CA GLY A 71 9.96 -6.17 -20.41
C GLY A 71 10.95 -6.67 -19.34
N TRP A 72 11.55 -7.82 -19.58
CA TRP A 72 12.59 -8.34 -18.69
C TRP A 72 13.80 -7.41 -18.64
N ILE A 73 14.26 -7.09 -17.44
CA ILE A 73 15.40 -6.23 -17.17
C ILE A 73 16.47 -7.03 -16.43
N PRO A 74 17.72 -7.08 -16.94
CA PRO A 74 18.79 -7.80 -16.26
C PRO A 74 19.09 -7.19 -14.88
N HIS A 75 19.29 -8.04 -13.89
CA HIS A 75 19.76 -7.59 -12.59
C HIS A 75 21.19 -7.06 -12.67
N ILE A 76 21.40 -5.83 -12.20
CA ILE A 76 22.71 -5.21 -12.04
C ILE A 76 23.07 -5.30 -10.55
N PRO A 77 24.15 -6.02 -10.17
CA PRO A 77 24.52 -6.16 -8.76
C PRO A 77 25.05 -4.85 -8.18
N GLY A 78 24.76 -4.61 -6.91
CA GLY A 78 25.29 -3.49 -6.14
C GLY A 78 25.69 -3.97 -4.73
N ASP A 79 26.86 -3.57 -4.26
CA ASP A 79 27.44 -4.03 -3.00
C ASP A 79 26.86 -3.31 -1.77
N ARG A 80 26.40 -2.07 -1.96
CA ARG A 80 25.86 -1.20 -0.89
C ARG A 80 24.46 -0.70 -1.24
N VAL A 81 23.67 -0.40 -0.22
CA VAL A 81 22.29 0.13 -0.39
C VAL A 81 22.27 1.34 -1.32
N ARG A 82 23.15 2.34 -1.08
CA ARG A 82 23.25 3.53 -1.93
C ARG A 82 23.47 3.18 -3.41
N GLN A 83 24.39 2.27 -3.71
CA GLN A 83 24.65 1.86 -5.09
C GLN A 83 23.45 1.16 -5.72
N ARG A 84 22.72 0.34 -4.96
CA ARG A 84 21.48 -0.30 -5.44
C ARG A 84 20.39 0.73 -5.74
N VAL A 85 20.26 1.74 -4.90
CA VAL A 85 19.33 2.86 -5.12
C VAL A 85 19.68 3.62 -6.40
N GLU A 86 20.97 3.95 -6.62
CA GLU A 86 21.42 4.65 -7.82
C GLU A 86 21.17 3.84 -9.10
N ILE A 87 21.45 2.52 -9.08
CA ILE A 87 21.16 1.61 -10.20
C ILE A 87 19.65 1.55 -10.47
N GLU A 88 18.83 1.38 -9.42
CA GLU A 88 17.37 1.35 -9.54
C GLU A 88 16.85 2.63 -10.18
N GLN A 89 17.30 3.81 -9.72
CA GLN A 89 16.92 5.10 -10.27
C GLN A 89 17.27 5.23 -11.77
N GLN A 90 18.46 4.75 -12.16
CA GLN A 90 18.88 4.75 -13.58
C GLN A 90 17.96 3.87 -14.44
N ILE A 91 17.62 2.67 -13.96
CA ILE A 91 16.71 1.75 -14.66
C ILE A 91 15.32 2.36 -14.76
N LEU A 92 14.77 2.86 -13.65
CA LEU A 92 13.43 3.44 -13.61
C LEU A 92 13.28 4.63 -14.55
N ALA A 93 14.34 5.42 -14.73
CA ALA A 93 14.35 6.54 -15.66
C ALA A 93 14.23 6.13 -17.15
N THR A 94 14.56 4.87 -17.48
CA THR A 94 14.47 4.33 -18.85
C THR A 94 13.14 3.64 -19.14
N LEU A 95 12.27 3.45 -18.15
CA LEU A 95 11.00 2.75 -18.34
C LEU A 95 10.02 3.60 -19.14
N GLU A 96 9.57 3.06 -20.28
CA GLU A 96 8.56 3.71 -21.14
C GLU A 96 7.14 3.51 -20.59
N VAL A 97 6.92 2.42 -19.84
CA VAL A 97 5.61 2.12 -19.25
C VAL A 97 5.32 3.07 -18.08
N PRO A 98 4.23 3.84 -18.14
CA PRO A 98 3.89 4.81 -17.10
C PRO A 98 3.76 4.19 -15.70
N VAL A 99 4.04 4.99 -14.66
CA VAL A 99 3.98 4.57 -13.25
C VAL A 99 2.59 4.02 -12.91
N GLU A 100 1.53 4.73 -13.30
CA GLU A 100 0.15 4.31 -13.00
C GLU A 100 -0.20 2.96 -13.63
N THR A 101 0.33 2.66 -14.82
CA THR A 101 0.10 1.37 -15.48
C THR A 101 0.79 0.23 -14.74
N ARG A 102 2.06 0.42 -14.36
CA ARG A 102 2.86 -0.56 -13.61
C ARG A 102 2.30 -0.77 -12.21
N ALA A 103 1.97 0.32 -11.52
CA ALA A 103 1.37 0.32 -10.19
C ALA A 103 0.00 -0.39 -10.18
N MET A 104 -0.85 -0.13 -11.19
CA MET A 104 -2.13 -0.82 -11.35
C MET A 104 -1.94 -2.33 -11.50
N ALA A 105 -1.04 -2.77 -12.37
CA ALA A 105 -0.78 -4.18 -12.59
C ALA A 105 -0.33 -4.91 -11.30
N LEU A 106 0.51 -4.27 -10.47
CA LEU A 106 0.94 -4.84 -9.20
C LEU A 106 -0.19 -4.82 -8.16
N ALA A 107 -0.95 -3.74 -8.05
CA ALA A 107 -2.08 -3.63 -7.13
C ALA A 107 -3.18 -4.65 -7.44
N GLU A 108 -3.54 -4.84 -8.71
CA GLU A 108 -4.47 -5.88 -9.16
C GLU A 108 -3.92 -7.28 -8.85
N ARG A 109 -2.61 -7.50 -9.01
CA ARG A 109 -1.99 -8.77 -8.65
C ARG A 109 -2.09 -9.07 -7.15
N ALA A 110 -1.91 -8.09 -6.29
CA ALA A 110 -2.11 -8.23 -4.85
C ALA A 110 -3.58 -8.51 -4.52
N LEU A 111 -4.50 -7.76 -5.13
CA LEU A 111 -5.94 -7.90 -4.93
C LEU A 111 -6.45 -9.31 -5.26
N ILE A 112 -6.06 -9.91 -6.40
CA ILE A 112 -6.47 -11.27 -6.75
C ILE A 112 -5.88 -12.36 -5.84
N GLN A 113 -4.87 -12.04 -5.03
CA GLN A 113 -4.35 -12.91 -3.97
C GLN A 113 -5.06 -12.71 -2.62
N GLY A 114 -6.06 -11.83 -2.57
CA GLY A 114 -6.84 -11.58 -1.36
C GLY A 114 -6.36 -10.39 -0.51
N THR A 115 -5.42 -9.58 -1.00
CA THR A 115 -5.01 -8.35 -0.32
C THR A 115 -6.10 -7.29 -0.46
N THR A 116 -6.53 -6.71 0.66
CA THR A 116 -7.53 -5.64 0.71
C THR A 116 -6.97 -4.32 1.22
N THR A 117 -5.75 -4.34 1.76
CA THR A 117 -5.07 -3.15 2.28
C THR A 117 -3.59 -3.21 1.90
N LEU A 118 -3.07 -2.11 1.35
CA LEU A 118 -1.65 -1.94 1.01
C LEU A 118 -1.09 -0.71 1.72
N ARG A 119 0.16 -0.80 2.22
CA ARG A 119 0.99 0.38 2.51
C ARG A 119 2.11 0.45 1.49
N THR A 120 2.06 1.44 0.60
CA THR A 120 3.07 1.63 -0.44
C THR A 120 3.99 2.81 -0.12
N HIS A 121 5.30 2.58 -0.21
CA HIS A 121 6.31 3.63 -0.15
C HIS A 121 6.50 4.16 -1.56
N VAL A 122 6.37 5.48 -1.73
CA VAL A 122 6.46 6.14 -3.02
C VAL A 122 7.66 7.07 -3.02
N ASP A 123 8.59 6.84 -3.92
CA ASP A 123 9.85 7.58 -4.00
C ASP A 123 9.63 9.06 -4.33
N ILE A 124 10.14 9.93 -3.45
CA ILE A 124 10.07 11.40 -3.54
C ILE A 124 11.48 11.97 -3.41
N TYR A 125 12.00 12.54 -4.49
CA TYR A 125 13.30 13.24 -4.53
C TYR A 125 13.36 14.14 -5.78
N PRO A 126 14.27 15.14 -5.88
CA PRO A 126 14.23 16.19 -6.89
C PRO A 126 14.12 15.75 -8.34
N SER A 127 14.82 14.68 -8.76
CA SER A 127 14.77 14.25 -10.18
C SER A 127 13.47 13.55 -10.57
N VAL A 128 12.68 13.08 -9.60
CA VAL A 128 11.36 12.47 -9.82
C VAL A 128 10.23 13.45 -9.51
N GLY A 129 10.42 14.33 -8.53
CA GLY A 129 9.38 15.22 -8.02
C GLY A 129 8.22 14.45 -7.45
N LEU A 130 7.00 14.81 -7.83
CA LEU A 130 5.74 14.14 -7.40
C LEU A 130 5.16 13.21 -8.46
N LYS A 131 5.86 12.95 -9.56
CA LYS A 131 5.35 12.16 -10.69
C LYS A 131 4.90 10.75 -10.25
N ASN A 132 5.71 10.09 -9.42
CA ASN A 132 5.38 8.76 -8.92
C ASN A 132 4.14 8.80 -8.02
N LEU A 133 4.06 9.80 -7.14
CA LEU A 133 2.90 9.98 -6.26
C LEU A 133 1.61 10.14 -7.05
N TRP A 134 1.60 11.00 -8.07
CA TRP A 134 0.40 11.19 -8.90
C TRP A 134 -0.05 9.92 -9.60
N GLY A 135 0.91 9.11 -10.09
CA GLY A 135 0.60 7.80 -10.67
C GLY A 135 -0.06 6.84 -9.67
N VAL A 136 0.46 6.78 -8.43
CA VAL A 136 -0.10 5.92 -7.37
C VAL A 136 -1.43 6.46 -6.86
N LEU A 137 -1.62 7.77 -6.75
CA LEU A 137 -2.90 8.38 -6.39
C LEU A 137 -4.01 8.01 -7.38
N GLN A 138 -3.71 8.00 -8.69
CA GLN A 138 -4.68 7.54 -9.70
C GLN A 138 -5.08 6.08 -9.49
N VAL A 139 -4.14 5.20 -9.12
CA VAL A 139 -4.42 3.79 -8.82
C VAL A 139 -5.30 3.68 -7.57
N ARG A 140 -4.97 4.41 -6.50
CA ARG A 140 -5.77 4.47 -5.27
C ARG A 140 -7.21 4.88 -5.56
N ASP A 141 -7.41 5.92 -6.35
CA ASP A 141 -8.75 6.41 -6.69
C ASP A 141 -9.57 5.40 -7.51
N ARG A 142 -8.93 4.70 -8.45
CA ARG A 142 -9.58 3.67 -9.26
C ARG A 142 -9.98 2.44 -8.46
N LEU A 143 -9.15 2.03 -7.50
CA LEU A 143 -9.35 0.81 -6.70
C LEU A 143 -10.03 1.05 -5.36
N ARG A 144 -10.39 2.29 -5.00
CA ARG A 144 -10.92 2.69 -3.69
C ARG A 144 -12.13 1.90 -3.17
N SER A 145 -12.87 1.23 -4.06
CA SER A 145 -14.03 0.41 -3.67
C SER A 145 -13.67 -1.00 -3.25
N VAL A 146 -12.44 -1.47 -3.54
CA VAL A 146 -12.00 -2.86 -3.34
C VAL A 146 -10.64 -3.00 -2.67
N LEU A 147 -9.83 -1.95 -2.67
CA LEU A 147 -8.47 -1.93 -2.12
C LEU A 147 -8.21 -0.61 -1.41
N ASP A 148 -7.82 -0.68 -0.14
CA ASP A 148 -7.37 0.47 0.63
C ASP A 148 -5.85 0.63 0.45
N ILE A 149 -5.41 1.80 -0.04
CA ILE A 149 -3.99 2.08 -0.31
C ILE A 149 -3.54 3.26 0.54
N GLN A 150 -2.66 2.97 1.49
CA GLN A 150 -1.98 3.95 2.32
C GLN A 150 -0.62 4.29 1.69
N ILE A 151 -0.35 5.59 1.51
CA ILE A 151 0.83 6.08 0.78
C ILE A 151 1.81 6.74 1.74
N VAL A 152 3.05 6.25 1.74
CA VAL A 152 4.18 6.85 2.45
C VAL A 152 4.99 7.70 1.47
N ALA A 153 5.12 9.00 1.70
CA ALA A 153 6.02 9.86 0.96
C ALA A 153 7.47 9.55 1.38
N PHE A 154 8.25 8.90 0.49
CA PHE A 154 9.48 8.21 0.87
C PHE A 154 10.74 8.86 0.27
N PRO A 155 11.71 9.31 1.11
CA PRO A 155 12.92 10.01 0.66
C PRO A 155 14.02 9.02 0.20
N GLN A 156 13.78 8.24 -0.86
CA GLN A 156 14.68 7.17 -1.33
C GLN A 156 16.11 7.64 -1.63
N ALA A 157 16.32 8.89 -2.01
CA ALA A 157 17.63 9.45 -2.29
C ALA A 157 18.30 10.10 -1.07
N GLY A 158 17.67 10.02 0.10
CA GLY A 158 18.04 10.74 1.32
C GLY A 158 17.31 12.08 1.44
N LEU A 159 17.31 12.59 2.65
CA LEU A 159 16.68 13.86 3.01
C LEU A 159 17.73 14.99 3.08
N ILE A 160 18.82 14.74 3.80
CA ILE A 160 19.94 15.68 3.98
C ILE A 160 20.90 15.53 2.80
N ALA A 161 21.21 14.29 2.40
CA ALA A 161 22.10 13.99 1.28
C ALA A 161 21.52 14.43 -0.08
N CYS A 162 20.21 14.65 -0.17
CA CYS A 162 19.53 15.08 -1.38
C CYS A 162 18.72 16.38 -1.14
N PRO A 163 19.36 17.57 -1.18
CA PRO A 163 18.70 18.85 -0.93
C PRO A 163 17.48 19.08 -1.82
N GLY A 164 16.39 19.59 -1.23
CA GLY A 164 15.09 19.79 -1.89
C GLY A 164 14.10 18.64 -1.66
N THR A 165 14.54 17.49 -1.13
CA THR A 165 13.64 16.37 -0.81
C THR A 165 12.63 16.74 0.28
N LEU A 166 13.03 17.49 1.31
CA LEU A 166 12.13 17.89 2.40
C LEU A 166 10.93 18.69 1.90
N GLU A 167 11.16 19.67 1.01
CA GLU A 167 10.08 20.47 0.43
C GLU A 167 9.15 19.63 -0.45
N LEU A 168 9.69 18.63 -1.13
CA LEU A 168 8.88 17.70 -1.92
C LEU A 168 8.06 16.75 -1.03
N LEU A 169 8.59 16.28 0.10
CA LEU A 169 7.81 15.49 1.07
C LEU A 169 6.63 16.29 1.60
N LYS A 170 6.87 17.57 1.95
CA LYS A 170 5.81 18.50 2.36
C LYS A 170 4.73 18.65 1.26
N ALA A 171 5.15 18.86 0.03
CA ALA A 171 4.24 18.95 -1.10
C ALA A 171 3.47 17.62 -1.31
N ALA A 172 4.14 16.46 -1.15
CA ALA A 172 3.51 15.15 -1.27
C ALA A 172 2.39 14.93 -0.24
N LEU A 173 2.57 15.39 1.00
CA LEU A 173 1.52 15.34 2.03
C LEU A 173 0.32 16.21 1.65
N LEU A 174 0.54 17.40 1.11
CA LEU A 174 -0.52 18.28 0.65
C LEU A 174 -1.28 17.71 -0.56
N GLU A 175 -0.62 16.92 -1.40
CA GLU A 175 -1.21 16.21 -2.54
C GLU A 175 -1.94 14.92 -2.15
N GLY A 176 -1.79 14.44 -0.91
CA GLY A 176 -2.56 13.31 -0.40
C GLY A 176 -1.77 12.05 -0.05
N ALA A 177 -0.47 12.15 0.18
CA ALA A 177 0.26 11.10 0.88
C ALA A 177 -0.20 11.05 2.35
N ASP A 178 -0.24 9.85 2.92
CA ASP A 178 -0.83 9.60 4.25
C ASP A 178 0.22 9.63 5.37
N LEU A 179 1.49 9.32 5.06
CA LEU A 179 2.60 9.25 6.02
C LEU A 179 3.85 9.93 5.48
N VAL A 180 4.71 10.36 6.42
CA VAL A 180 6.10 10.76 6.14
C VAL A 180 6.99 9.53 6.25
N GLY A 181 7.82 9.30 5.24
CA GLY A 181 8.87 8.29 5.24
C GLY A 181 10.20 8.82 5.75
N GLY A 182 11.06 7.89 6.16
CA GLY A 182 12.48 8.11 6.43
C GLY A 182 13.31 6.93 5.95
N LEU A 183 14.56 7.18 5.56
CA LEU A 183 15.46 6.13 5.09
C LEU A 183 16.85 6.30 5.66
N ASP A 184 17.32 5.28 6.40
CA ASP A 184 18.69 5.07 6.87
C ASP A 184 19.42 6.40 7.17
N PRO A 185 19.05 7.09 8.26
CA PRO A 185 19.63 8.39 8.60
C PRO A 185 21.15 8.36 8.75
N ALA A 186 21.70 7.21 9.13
CA ALA A 186 23.15 7.04 9.31
C ALA A 186 23.87 6.71 7.99
N GLY A 187 23.36 5.74 7.22
CA GLY A 187 24.06 5.23 6.02
C GLY A 187 23.83 6.07 4.77
N ILE A 188 22.63 6.67 4.61
CA ILE A 188 22.29 7.50 3.45
C ILE A 188 22.60 8.97 3.73
N ASP A 189 22.08 9.55 4.80
CA ASP A 189 22.23 10.99 5.08
C ASP A 189 23.51 11.33 5.83
N GLY A 190 24.05 10.41 6.65
CA GLY A 190 25.21 10.67 7.50
C GLY A 190 24.95 11.66 8.65
N ASP A 191 23.70 12.09 8.83
CA ASP A 191 23.23 12.99 9.87
C ASP A 191 21.93 12.49 10.48
N VAL A 192 22.06 11.60 11.47
CA VAL A 192 20.92 10.99 12.17
C VAL A 192 20.03 12.04 12.83
N THR A 193 20.64 13.01 13.50
CA THR A 193 19.90 14.03 14.24
C THR A 193 19.16 14.98 13.30
N GLY A 194 19.82 15.45 12.25
CA GLY A 194 19.22 16.32 11.25
C GLY A 194 18.06 15.63 10.53
N HIS A 195 18.25 14.39 10.09
CA HIS A 195 17.19 13.61 9.44
C HIS A 195 15.97 13.44 10.35
N LEU A 196 16.18 12.89 11.55
CA LEU A 196 15.08 12.63 12.48
C LEU A 196 14.34 13.92 12.87
N ASN A 197 15.06 14.99 13.21
CA ASN A 197 14.42 16.26 13.53
C ASN A 197 13.54 16.76 12.38
N ALA A 198 14.03 16.69 11.13
CA ALA A 198 13.29 17.16 9.97
C ALA A 198 11.99 16.36 9.74
N ILE A 199 12.06 15.02 9.77
CA ILE A 199 10.86 14.19 9.50
C ILE A 199 9.86 14.22 10.66
N PHE A 200 10.32 14.24 11.93
CA PHE A 200 9.42 14.36 13.08
C PHE A 200 8.72 15.72 13.09
N GLN A 201 9.46 16.81 12.82
CA GLN A 201 8.87 18.14 12.70
C GLN A 201 7.83 18.20 11.57
N LEU A 202 8.12 17.60 10.41
CA LEU A 202 7.19 17.54 9.29
C LEU A 202 5.92 16.75 9.64
N ALA A 203 6.08 15.59 10.27
CA ALA A 203 4.96 14.76 10.72
C ALA A 203 4.07 15.48 11.74
N GLU A 204 4.68 16.16 12.71
CA GLU A 204 3.97 16.95 13.72
C GLU A 204 3.20 18.12 13.08
N GLN A 205 3.82 18.87 12.16
CA GLN A 205 3.18 19.99 11.46
C GLN A 205 1.97 19.57 10.65
N HIS A 206 2.02 18.39 10.03
CA HIS A 206 0.94 17.85 9.20
C HIS A 206 0.03 16.87 9.93
N GLN A 207 0.32 16.53 11.20
CA GLN A 207 -0.42 15.57 12.03
C GLN A 207 -0.56 14.20 11.36
N VAL A 208 0.51 13.71 10.74
CA VAL A 208 0.57 12.42 10.05
C VAL A 208 1.56 11.46 10.75
N PRO A 209 1.35 10.14 10.63
CA PRO A 209 2.29 9.15 11.15
C PRO A 209 3.63 9.14 10.39
N LEU A 210 4.61 8.45 10.97
CA LEU A 210 5.93 8.19 10.39
C LEU A 210 6.12 6.72 10.08
N ASP A 211 6.90 6.45 9.01
CA ASP A 211 7.36 5.12 8.64
C ASP A 211 8.84 5.21 8.23
N ILE A 212 9.75 4.68 9.06
CA ILE A 212 11.19 4.88 8.90
C ILE A 212 11.86 3.53 8.64
N HIS A 213 12.63 3.44 7.56
CA HIS A 213 13.55 2.33 7.28
C HIS A 213 14.92 2.59 7.92
N LEU A 214 15.36 1.66 8.76
CA LEU A 214 16.65 1.70 9.47
C LEU A 214 17.61 0.67 8.91
#